data_3b187d6c7374bc8b24635b1fe4679692
#
_entry.id   3b187d6c7374bc8b24635b1fe4679692
#
_cell.length_a   1.000
_cell.length_b   1.000
_cell.length_c   1.000
_cell.angle_alpha   90.00
_cell.angle_beta   90.00
_cell.angle_gamma   90.00
#
_symmetry.space_group_name_H-M   'P 1'
#
loop_
_entity.id
_entity.type
_entity.pdbx_description
1 polymer ?
#
loop_
_entity_poly.entity_id
_entity_poly.type
_entity_poly.pdbx_seq_one_letter_code
_entity_poly.pdbx_strand_id
1 'polypeptide(L)'
;MTGKSQKNAMIMKNEPETVTLWRPIGPEELVLIEQSDMLEFPRRLPEQPIFNPVLTEEYAIKIARDWNVKANGSGFVTRFDVLKSYLDAYDVQEAGGRAHLEYWIPAEEMNAFNDAIIGQIAVVQEFR
;
A
#
# COMPACT_ATOMS: atom_id res chain seq x y z
N MET A 1 -3.20 28.72 -22.64
CA MET A 1 -2.62 27.65 -22.27
C MET A 1 -2.22 26.65 -23.25
N THR A 2 -1.85 27.09 -24.27
CA THR A 2 -1.40 26.25 -25.29
C THR A 2 -0.34 25.30 -24.88
N GLY A 3 0.38 25.67 -23.88
CA GLY A 3 1.38 24.78 -23.42
C GLY A 3 0.87 23.49 -22.81
N LYS A 4 -0.45 23.36 -22.73
CA LYS A 4 -0.98 22.21 -22.07
C LYS A 4 -0.64 20.90 -22.73
N SER A 5 -0.77 20.82 -24.02
CA SER A 5 -0.41 19.60 -24.72
C SER A 5 1.06 19.32 -24.63
N GLN A 6 1.85 20.34 -24.79
CA GLN A 6 3.28 20.19 -24.66
C GLN A 6 3.67 19.79 -23.26
N LYS A 7 2.99 20.41 -22.29
CA LYS A 7 3.22 20.05 -20.92
C LYS A 7 2.91 18.59 -20.67
N ASN A 8 1.85 18.10 -21.28
CA ASN A 8 1.51 16.69 -21.08
C ASN A 8 2.60 15.78 -21.62
N ALA A 9 3.12 16.10 -22.76
CA ALA A 9 4.20 15.29 -23.33
C ALA A 9 5.43 15.34 -22.44
N MET A 10 5.75 16.52 -21.93
CA MET A 10 6.89 16.63 -21.05
C MET A 10 6.63 15.96 -19.72
N ILE A 11 5.41 16.08 -19.22
CA ILE A 11 5.04 15.43 -17.98
C ILE A 11 5.20 13.93 -18.10
N MET A 12 4.83 13.36 -19.22
CA MET A 12 4.99 11.93 -19.40
C MET A 12 6.44 11.51 -19.29
N LYS A 13 7.36 12.34 -19.79
CA LYS A 13 8.78 12.05 -19.64
C LYS A 13 9.25 12.21 -18.21
N ASN A 14 8.59 13.08 -17.48
CA ASN A 14 9.00 13.41 -16.12
C ASN A 14 8.07 12.84 -15.07
N GLU A 15 7.14 11.99 -15.48
CA GLU A 15 6.25 11.34 -14.54
C GLU A 15 7.08 10.56 -13.53
N PRO A 16 6.75 10.67 -12.25
CA PRO A 16 7.53 9.97 -11.25
C PRO A 16 7.33 8.46 -11.38
N GLU A 17 8.40 7.73 -11.14
CA GLU A 17 8.30 6.29 -11.07
C GLU A 17 7.56 5.88 -9.81
N THR A 18 6.74 4.86 -9.94
CA THR A 18 6.04 4.28 -8.80
C THR A 18 6.33 2.81 -8.70
N VAL A 19 6.13 2.28 -7.51
CA VAL A 19 6.23 0.85 -7.23
C VAL A 19 4.85 0.41 -6.77
N THR A 20 4.34 -0.66 -7.36
CA THR A 20 3.07 -1.22 -6.95
C THR A 20 3.28 -2.12 -5.75
N LEU A 21 2.49 -1.90 -4.71
CA LEU A 21 2.54 -2.67 -3.48
C LEU A 21 1.15 -3.18 -3.15
N TRP A 22 1.11 -4.16 -2.25
CA TRP A 22 -0.14 -4.76 -1.78
C TRP A 22 -0.15 -4.77 -0.27
N ARG A 23 -1.35 -4.81 0.29
CA ARG A 23 -1.51 -4.95 1.73
C ARG A 23 -2.76 -5.75 2.03
N PRO A 24 -2.63 -6.85 2.78
CA PRO A 24 -3.79 -7.59 3.28
C PRO A 24 -4.37 -6.86 4.48
N ILE A 25 -5.69 -6.75 4.53
CA ILE A 25 -6.37 -6.03 5.60
C ILE A 25 -7.61 -6.79 6.04
N GLY A 26 -8.06 -6.48 7.25
CA GLY A 26 -9.34 -6.95 7.74
C GLY A 26 -10.45 -5.93 7.44
N PRO A 27 -11.70 -6.27 7.81
CA PRO A 27 -12.83 -5.40 7.47
C PRO A 27 -12.82 -4.05 8.18
N GLU A 28 -12.26 -3.97 9.38
CA GLU A 28 -12.20 -2.69 10.10
C GLU A 28 -11.28 -1.70 9.42
N GLU A 29 -10.12 -2.17 8.97
CA GLU A 29 -9.19 -1.29 8.28
C GLU A 29 -9.79 -0.84 6.94
N LEU A 30 -10.54 -1.72 6.27
CA LEU A 30 -11.18 -1.36 5.01
C LEU A 30 -12.16 -0.20 5.20
N VAL A 31 -12.95 -0.22 6.27
CA VAL A 31 -13.89 0.86 6.55
C VAL A 31 -13.15 2.19 6.68
N LEU A 32 -12.02 2.19 7.39
CA LEU A 32 -11.24 3.41 7.57
C LEU A 32 -10.64 3.92 6.26
N ILE A 33 -10.22 3.00 5.41
CA ILE A 33 -9.70 3.37 4.09
C ILE A 33 -10.83 3.98 3.25
N GLU A 34 -12.01 3.37 3.29
CA GLU A 34 -13.17 3.90 2.56
C GLU A 34 -13.54 5.29 3.03
N GLN A 35 -13.43 5.54 4.32
CA GLN A 35 -13.73 6.86 4.87
C GLN A 35 -12.76 7.92 4.40
N SER A 36 -11.59 7.53 3.91
CA SER A 36 -10.60 8.44 3.33
C SER A 36 -10.78 8.59 1.82
N ASP A 37 -11.87 8.08 1.24
CA ASP A 37 -12.09 8.03 -0.22
C ASP A 37 -11.04 7.15 -0.91
N MET A 38 -10.58 6.11 -0.23
CA MET A 38 -9.58 5.17 -0.74
C MET A 38 -8.23 5.84 -1.02
N LEU A 39 -7.91 6.88 -0.26
CA LEU A 39 -6.67 7.65 -0.48
C LEU A 39 -5.60 7.37 0.56
N GLU A 40 -5.98 6.86 1.74
CA GLU A 40 -5.04 6.74 2.85
C GLU A 40 -5.26 5.46 3.65
N PHE A 41 -4.16 4.90 4.15
CA PHE A 41 -4.25 3.89 5.19
C PHE A 41 -4.39 4.60 6.54
N PRO A 42 -5.11 3.98 7.49
CA PRO A 42 -5.34 4.63 8.77
C PRO A 42 -4.06 4.72 9.60
N ARG A 43 -4.08 5.62 10.57
CA ARG A 43 -3.02 5.76 11.54
C ARG A 43 -2.80 4.44 12.28
N ARG A 44 -1.55 4.15 12.60
CA ARG A 44 -1.23 2.93 13.35
C ARG A 44 -1.56 3.12 14.83
N LEU A 45 -1.94 2.04 15.48
CA LEU A 45 -2.16 2.05 16.92
C LEU A 45 -0.81 1.97 17.64
N PRO A 46 -0.73 2.41 18.92
CA PRO A 46 0.54 2.40 19.64
C PRO A 46 1.21 1.02 19.70
N GLU A 47 0.41 -0.05 19.72
CA GLU A 47 0.95 -1.41 19.75
C GLU A 47 1.34 -1.91 18.36
N GLN A 48 1.23 -1.08 17.32
CA GLN A 48 1.55 -1.44 15.96
C GLN A 48 2.63 -0.50 15.43
N PRO A 49 3.89 -0.69 15.84
CA PRO A 49 4.94 0.30 15.51
C PRO A 49 5.38 0.30 14.05
N ILE A 50 5.03 -0.73 13.30
CA ILE A 50 5.48 -0.87 11.91
C ILE A 50 4.28 -1.08 10.99
N PHE A 51 4.30 -0.40 9.85
CA PHE A 51 3.37 -0.63 8.75
C PHE A 51 4.17 -1.36 7.67
N ASN A 52 3.66 -2.50 7.20
CA ASN A 52 4.46 -3.35 6.31
C ASN A 52 3.71 -3.74 5.04
N PRO A 53 3.74 -2.87 4.03
CA PRO A 53 3.21 -3.25 2.72
C PRO A 53 4.11 -4.28 2.06
N VAL A 54 3.52 -5.15 1.24
CA VAL A 54 4.25 -6.27 0.66
C VAL A 54 4.44 -6.10 -0.83
N LEU A 55 5.41 -6.81 -1.40
CA LEU A 55 5.85 -6.60 -2.77
C LEU A 55 5.20 -7.53 -3.78
N THR A 56 4.43 -8.53 -3.34
CA THR A 56 3.74 -9.41 -4.28
C THR A 56 2.30 -9.62 -3.85
N GLU A 57 1.43 -9.79 -4.84
CA GLU A 57 0.03 -10.05 -4.57
C GLU A 57 -0.15 -11.40 -3.90
N GLU A 58 0.63 -12.40 -4.32
CA GLU A 58 0.53 -13.75 -3.75
C GLU A 58 0.79 -13.75 -2.24
N TYR A 59 1.77 -12.97 -1.81
CA TYR A 59 2.06 -12.89 -0.39
C TYR A 59 0.89 -12.24 0.36
N ALA A 60 0.33 -11.16 -0.21
CA ALA A 60 -0.81 -10.50 0.40
C ALA A 60 -2.03 -11.42 0.44
N ILE A 61 -2.26 -12.19 -0.62
CA ILE A 61 -3.37 -13.15 -0.67
C ILE A 61 -3.21 -14.18 0.43
N LYS A 62 -2.01 -14.71 0.61
CA LYS A 62 -1.76 -15.71 1.63
C LYS A 62 -2.12 -15.18 3.02
N ILE A 63 -1.71 -13.96 3.33
CA ILE A 63 -1.99 -13.37 4.63
C ILE A 63 -3.49 -13.11 4.79
N ALA A 64 -4.14 -12.55 3.77
CA ALA A 64 -5.57 -12.24 3.85
C ALA A 64 -6.37 -13.51 4.03
N ARG A 65 -6.08 -14.55 3.25
CA ARG A 65 -6.83 -15.79 3.28
C ARG A 65 -6.57 -16.58 4.57
N ASP A 66 -5.31 -16.66 5.00
CA ASP A 66 -4.94 -17.55 6.09
C ASP A 66 -5.01 -16.87 7.46
N TRP A 67 -4.81 -15.56 7.52
CA TRP A 67 -4.77 -14.83 8.78
C TRP A 67 -5.96 -13.92 9.01
N ASN A 68 -6.27 -13.06 8.03
CA ASN A 68 -7.34 -12.07 8.24
C ASN A 68 -8.71 -12.74 8.36
N VAL A 69 -8.97 -13.78 7.57
CA VAL A 69 -10.24 -14.49 7.66
C VAL A 69 -10.39 -15.11 9.04
N LYS A 70 -9.34 -15.76 9.55
CA LYS A 70 -9.40 -16.37 10.88
C LYS A 70 -9.57 -15.35 11.97
N ALA A 71 -8.88 -14.23 11.87
CA ALA A 71 -8.89 -13.23 12.93
C ALA A 71 -10.18 -12.40 12.93
N ASN A 72 -10.72 -12.11 11.75
CA ASN A 72 -11.76 -11.10 11.60
C ASN A 72 -12.98 -11.55 10.79
N GLY A 73 -13.00 -12.77 10.32
CA GLY A 73 -14.12 -13.31 9.54
C GLY A 73 -14.01 -13.02 8.04
N SER A 74 -13.21 -12.05 7.64
CA SER A 74 -12.98 -11.77 6.24
C SER A 74 -11.62 -11.11 6.08
N GLY A 75 -11.07 -11.19 4.88
CA GLY A 75 -9.80 -10.59 4.54
C GLY A 75 -9.86 -9.99 3.15
N PHE A 76 -9.14 -8.92 2.95
CA PHE A 76 -9.12 -8.21 1.68
C PHE A 76 -7.68 -7.94 1.28
N VAL A 77 -7.41 -7.92 -0.01
CA VAL A 77 -6.11 -7.50 -0.52
C VAL A 77 -6.29 -6.17 -1.21
N THR A 78 -5.49 -5.19 -0.78
CA THR A 78 -5.46 -3.88 -1.43
C THR A 78 -4.21 -3.78 -2.29
N ARG A 79 -4.31 -2.96 -3.35
CA ARG A 79 -3.20 -2.66 -4.24
C ARG A 79 -3.10 -1.16 -4.41
N PHE A 80 -1.88 -0.63 -4.43
CA PHE A 80 -1.66 0.81 -4.52
C PHE A 80 -0.25 1.08 -5.04
N ASP A 81 -0.09 2.25 -5.64
CA ASP A 81 1.19 2.67 -6.20
C ASP A 81 1.82 3.72 -5.30
N VAL A 82 3.11 3.58 -5.04
CA VAL A 82 3.85 4.47 -4.13
C VAL A 82 5.04 5.04 -4.88
N LEU A 83 5.34 6.32 -4.66
CA LEU A 83 6.51 6.94 -5.27
C LEU A 83 7.77 6.14 -4.95
N LYS A 84 8.48 5.76 -6.01
CA LYS A 84 9.73 5.03 -5.84
C LYS A 84 10.75 5.85 -5.06
N SER A 85 10.79 7.17 -5.30
CA SER A 85 11.73 8.04 -4.59
C SER A 85 11.52 8.02 -3.08
N TYR A 86 10.27 7.86 -2.64
CA TYR A 86 10.00 7.73 -1.22
C TYR A 86 10.52 6.38 -0.70
N LEU A 87 10.24 5.31 -1.44
CA LEU A 87 10.61 3.97 -1.02
C LEU A 87 12.11 3.72 -1.05
N ASP A 88 12.85 4.49 -1.84
CA ASP A 88 14.31 4.34 -1.94
C ASP A 88 15.00 4.59 -0.60
N ALA A 89 14.34 5.23 0.35
CA ALA A 89 14.90 5.45 1.67
C ALA A 89 14.77 4.23 2.59
N TYR A 90 14.09 3.19 2.14
CA TYR A 90 13.83 1.99 2.94
C TYR A 90 14.39 0.76 2.27
N ASP A 91 14.87 -0.18 3.08
CA ASP A 91 15.32 -1.48 2.55
C ASP A 91 14.15 -2.43 2.42
N VAL A 92 14.22 -3.30 1.42
CA VAL A 92 13.27 -4.40 1.30
C VAL A 92 13.65 -5.44 2.34
N GLN A 93 12.68 -5.87 3.12
CA GLN A 93 12.88 -6.86 4.17
C GLN A 93 12.35 -8.22 3.72
N GLU A 94 13.06 -9.27 4.10
CA GLU A 94 12.63 -10.63 3.81
C GLU A 94 12.04 -11.22 5.09
N ALA A 95 10.74 -11.49 5.06
CA ALA A 95 10.01 -11.89 6.26
C ALA A 95 9.57 -13.34 6.16
N GLY A 96 10.48 -14.26 6.43
CA GLY A 96 10.14 -15.66 6.49
C GLY A 96 10.25 -16.42 5.18
N GLY A 97 10.96 -15.89 4.20
CA GLY A 97 11.19 -16.58 2.94
C GLY A 97 11.40 -15.62 1.79
N ARG A 98 12.02 -16.10 0.72
CA ARG A 98 12.38 -15.26 -0.42
C ARG A 98 11.18 -14.61 -1.09
N ALA A 99 10.02 -15.24 -1.03
CA ALA A 99 8.82 -14.71 -1.65
C ALA A 99 8.06 -13.78 -0.73
N HIS A 100 8.51 -13.63 0.52
CA HIS A 100 7.82 -12.81 1.52
C HIS A 100 8.56 -11.49 1.71
N LEU A 101 8.50 -10.64 0.70
CA LEU A 101 9.22 -9.37 0.72
C LEU A 101 8.27 -8.24 1.13
N GLU A 102 8.76 -7.35 1.98
CA GLU A 102 7.96 -6.24 2.46
C GLU A 102 8.83 -5.05 2.82
N TYR A 103 8.21 -3.87 2.89
CA TYR A 103 8.85 -2.69 3.46
C TYR A 103 8.38 -2.53 4.90
N TRP A 104 9.24 -2.00 5.75
CA TRP A 104 8.88 -1.71 7.14
C TRP A 104 8.89 -0.20 7.32
N ILE A 105 7.70 0.38 7.39
CA ILE A 105 7.53 1.82 7.51
C ILE A 105 7.18 2.13 8.96
N PRO A 106 7.99 2.96 9.64
CA PRO A 106 7.67 3.32 11.03
C PRO A 106 6.30 3.98 11.13
N ALA A 107 5.58 3.67 12.20
CA ALA A 107 4.23 4.18 12.39
C ALA A 107 4.18 5.70 12.35
N GLU A 108 5.21 6.36 12.84
CA GLU A 108 5.23 7.82 12.88
C GLU A 108 5.42 8.44 11.50
N GLU A 109 5.71 7.63 10.48
CA GLU A 109 5.88 8.13 9.12
C GLU A 109 4.66 7.85 8.23
N MET A 110 3.55 7.44 8.81
CA MET A 110 2.36 7.11 8.01
C MET A 110 1.84 8.29 7.20
N ASN A 111 1.95 9.51 7.72
CA ASN A 111 1.51 10.67 6.94
C ASN A 111 2.36 10.80 5.67
N ALA A 112 3.67 10.67 5.81
CA ALA A 112 4.57 10.75 4.66
C ALA A 112 4.33 9.60 3.69
N PHE A 113 4.09 8.40 4.21
CA PHE A 113 3.80 7.25 3.35
C PHE A 113 2.52 7.50 2.55
N ASN A 114 1.45 7.93 3.23
CA ASN A 114 0.18 8.20 2.56
C ASN A 114 0.33 9.29 1.50
N ASP A 115 1.12 10.32 1.78
CA ASP A 115 1.37 11.36 0.80
C ASP A 115 2.11 10.84 -0.43
N ALA A 116 2.84 9.75 -0.30
CA ALA A 116 3.59 9.16 -1.40
C ALA A 116 2.75 8.21 -2.26
N ILE A 117 1.51 7.91 -1.85
CA ILE A 117 0.61 7.08 -2.65
C ILE A 117 0.09 7.91 -3.82
N ILE A 118 0.18 7.36 -5.02
CA ILE A 118 -0.30 8.01 -6.23
C ILE A 118 -1.62 7.35 -6.63
N GLY A 119 -2.68 8.16 -6.69
CA GLY A 119 -4.01 7.64 -7.02
C GLY A 119 -4.68 7.00 -5.82
N GLN A 120 -5.62 6.13 -6.08
CA GLN A 120 -6.41 5.51 -5.02
C GLN A 120 -5.95 4.10 -4.72
N ILE A 121 -6.20 3.68 -3.49
CA ILE A 121 -6.02 2.30 -3.05
C ILE A 121 -7.17 1.49 -3.66
N ALA A 122 -6.87 0.31 -4.19
CA ALA A 122 -7.89 -0.54 -4.81
C ALA A 122 -8.00 -1.85 -4.05
N VAL A 123 -9.23 -2.31 -3.82
CA VAL A 123 -9.45 -3.66 -3.29
C VAL A 123 -9.48 -4.61 -4.47
N VAL A 124 -8.55 -5.57 -4.50
CA VAL A 124 -8.40 -6.47 -5.64
C VAL A 124 -8.81 -7.91 -5.35
N GLN A 125 -8.88 -8.29 -4.07
CA GLN A 125 -9.31 -9.64 -3.66
C GLN A 125 -10.09 -9.54 -2.37
N GLU A 126 -11.04 -10.48 -2.21
CA GLU A 126 -11.81 -10.57 -0.97
C GLU A 126 -11.96 -12.05 -0.63
N PHE A 127 -11.77 -12.37 0.67
CA PHE A 127 -11.88 -13.74 1.19
C PHE A 127 -12.78 -13.74 2.41
N ARG A 128 -13.53 -14.84 2.56
CA ARG A 128 -14.45 -14.99 3.70
C ARG A 128 -14.34 -16.35 4.35
#